data_19a5fe946ef994c1e3fd53b98c86fe11
#
_entry.id   19a5fe946ef994c1e3fd53b98c86fe11
#
_cell.length_a   1.000
_cell.length_b   1.000
_cell.length_c   1.000
_cell.angle_alpha   90.00
_cell.angle_beta   90.00
_cell.angle_gamma   90.00
#
_symmetry.space_group_name_H-M   'P 1'
#
loop_
_entity.id
_entity.type
_entity.pdbx_description
1 polymer ?
#
loop_
_entity_poly.entity_id
_entity_poly.type
_entity_poly.pdbx_seq_one_letter_code
_entity_poly.pdbx_strand_id
1 'polypeptide(L)'
;MHQFVLPILIDLLSETGFDEDQLMTGSGFESIDAAMNASLSPFQVDNLCGNAVKLSHDPALGLKAGGKLDMMSLGILGYALMSCASVGDSLRVLMRYIKMLLPSAQVNLLPSKEKFELVGKAPELPLLLERFYIDALFSGIAHNLYALTDKTSFNIQLELPYEKPHQLAIYHHIFGEQIRFGASRYALTFDKPTLAMSLSSANPAAQEIFRL
;
A
#
# COMPACT_ATOMS: atom_id res chain seq x y z
N MET A 1 5.96 -14.73 0.20
CA MET A 1 5.83 -13.38 0.79
C MET A 1 4.67 -12.57 0.21
N HIS A 2 4.31 -12.77 -1.06
CA HIS A 2 3.21 -12.02 -1.72
C HIS A 2 1.86 -12.77 -1.70
N GLN A 3 1.67 -13.71 -0.77
CA GLN A 3 0.46 -14.55 -0.68
C GLN A 3 -0.82 -13.75 -0.40
N PHE A 4 -0.71 -12.53 0.16
CA PHE A 4 -1.87 -11.66 0.41
C PHE A 4 -2.39 -10.93 -0.84
N VAL A 5 -1.56 -10.81 -1.90
CA VAL A 5 -1.92 -10.00 -3.09
C VAL A 5 -3.07 -10.64 -3.86
N LEU A 6 -2.94 -11.92 -4.22
CA LEU A 6 -3.92 -12.61 -5.05
C LEU A 6 -5.31 -12.69 -4.39
N PRO A 7 -5.47 -13.03 -3.10
CA PRO A 7 -6.76 -12.96 -2.41
C PRO A 7 -7.42 -11.58 -2.47
N ILE A 8 -6.64 -10.51 -2.29
CA ILE A 8 -7.16 -9.14 -2.38
C ILE A 8 -7.64 -8.83 -3.80
N LEU A 9 -6.89 -9.23 -4.83
CA LEU A 9 -7.28 -8.99 -6.22
C LEU A 9 -8.57 -9.75 -6.57
N ILE A 10 -8.68 -11.02 -6.18
CA ILE A 10 -9.87 -11.85 -6.40
C ILE A 10 -11.09 -11.20 -5.74
N ASP A 11 -10.96 -10.82 -4.48
CA ASP A 11 -12.05 -10.21 -3.73
C ASP A 11 -12.52 -8.89 -4.39
N LEU A 12 -11.58 -8.05 -4.84
CA LEU A 12 -11.91 -6.80 -5.53
C LEU A 12 -12.52 -6.99 -6.92
N LEU A 13 -12.16 -8.06 -7.63
CA LEU A 13 -12.69 -8.37 -8.95
C LEU A 13 -13.99 -9.18 -8.90
N SER A 14 -14.31 -9.82 -7.78
CA SER A 14 -15.48 -10.71 -7.64
C SER A 14 -16.81 -10.04 -7.99
N GLU A 15 -16.94 -8.75 -7.67
CA GLU A 15 -18.15 -7.96 -7.97
C GLU A 15 -18.29 -7.64 -9.47
N THR A 16 -17.22 -7.73 -10.25
CA THR A 16 -17.22 -7.39 -11.69
C THR A 16 -17.51 -8.59 -12.60
N GLY A 17 -17.52 -9.82 -12.04
CA GLY A 17 -17.68 -11.04 -12.83
C GLY A 17 -16.50 -11.26 -13.78
N PHE A 18 -15.28 -11.12 -13.28
CA PHE A 18 -14.05 -11.23 -14.08
C PHE A 18 -13.81 -12.65 -14.62
N ASP A 19 -13.06 -12.71 -15.72
CA ASP A 19 -12.59 -13.96 -16.34
C ASP A 19 -11.28 -14.40 -15.66
N GLU A 20 -11.29 -15.58 -15.01
CA GLU A 20 -10.13 -16.14 -14.32
C GLU A 20 -8.95 -16.39 -15.25
N ASP A 21 -9.19 -16.88 -16.46
CA ASP A 21 -8.14 -17.15 -17.44
C ASP A 21 -7.42 -15.85 -17.84
N GLN A 22 -8.18 -14.76 -17.96
CA GLN A 22 -7.61 -13.44 -18.23
C GLN A 22 -6.77 -12.92 -17.07
N LEU A 23 -7.21 -13.12 -15.83
CA LEU A 23 -6.42 -12.76 -14.64
C LEU A 23 -5.11 -13.55 -14.60
N MET A 24 -5.14 -14.84 -14.92
CA MET A 24 -3.98 -15.72 -14.85
C MET A 24 -3.04 -15.60 -16.05
N THR A 25 -3.44 -14.91 -17.14
CA THR A 25 -2.65 -14.77 -18.36
C THR A 25 -1.23 -14.26 -18.06
N GLY A 26 -0.21 -14.99 -18.52
CA GLY A 26 1.21 -14.64 -18.35
C GLY A 26 1.77 -14.80 -16.94
N SER A 27 0.97 -15.25 -15.97
CA SER A 27 1.43 -15.51 -14.59
C SER A 27 2.28 -16.78 -14.45
N GLY A 28 2.14 -17.70 -15.44
CA GLY A 28 2.78 -19.02 -15.41
C GLY A 28 2.03 -20.05 -14.56
N PHE A 29 0.80 -19.75 -14.14
CA PHE A 29 -0.09 -20.68 -13.44
C PHE A 29 -1.32 -21.00 -14.30
N GLU A 30 -1.79 -22.24 -14.19
CA GLU A 30 -2.96 -22.74 -14.93
C GLU A 30 -4.29 -22.36 -14.24
N SER A 31 -4.26 -22.02 -12.96
CA SER A 31 -5.46 -21.67 -12.19
C SER A 31 -5.14 -20.79 -10.98
N ILE A 32 -6.16 -20.13 -10.46
CA ILE A 32 -6.10 -19.38 -9.20
C ILE A 32 -5.64 -20.28 -8.06
N ASP A 33 -6.19 -21.50 -7.96
CA ASP A 33 -5.82 -22.45 -6.89
C ASP A 33 -4.35 -22.83 -6.94
N ALA A 34 -3.77 -23.02 -8.12
CA ALA A 34 -2.35 -23.29 -8.28
C ALA A 34 -1.51 -22.10 -7.81
N ALA A 35 -1.89 -20.88 -8.14
CA ALA A 35 -1.20 -19.66 -7.75
C ALA A 35 -1.32 -19.37 -6.24
N MET A 36 -2.49 -19.63 -5.65
CA MET A 36 -2.74 -19.46 -4.21
C MET A 36 -1.86 -20.34 -3.33
N ASN A 37 -1.50 -21.52 -3.82
CA ASN A 37 -0.66 -22.48 -3.12
C ASN A 37 0.84 -22.36 -3.44
N ALA A 38 1.23 -21.41 -4.28
CA ALA A 38 2.60 -21.18 -4.72
C ALA A 38 3.25 -19.97 -4.05
N SER A 39 4.58 -19.93 -4.08
CA SER A 39 5.33 -18.71 -3.80
C SER A 39 5.46 -17.89 -5.07
N LEU A 40 4.80 -16.74 -5.11
CA LEU A 40 4.82 -15.84 -6.26
C LEU A 40 6.16 -15.09 -6.35
N SER A 41 6.77 -15.09 -7.53
CA SER A 41 7.89 -14.20 -7.84
C SER A 41 7.39 -12.76 -8.06
N PRO A 42 8.27 -11.73 -7.94
CA PRO A 42 7.90 -10.34 -8.24
C PRO A 42 7.28 -10.17 -9.61
N PHE A 43 7.83 -10.81 -10.63
CA PHE A 43 7.31 -10.78 -12.00
C PHE A 43 5.88 -11.34 -12.11
N GLN A 44 5.59 -12.44 -11.42
CA GLN A 44 4.24 -13.02 -11.39
C GLN A 44 3.24 -12.11 -10.67
N VAL A 45 3.67 -11.47 -9.58
CA VAL A 45 2.85 -10.46 -8.89
C VAL A 45 2.56 -9.27 -9.79
N ASP A 46 3.57 -8.75 -10.51
CA ASP A 46 3.39 -7.63 -11.43
C ASP A 46 2.42 -7.99 -12.57
N ASN A 47 2.49 -9.23 -13.11
CA ASN A 47 1.54 -9.71 -14.11
C ASN A 47 0.11 -9.79 -13.57
N LEU A 48 -0.09 -10.40 -12.42
CA LEU A 48 -1.41 -10.53 -11.79
C LEU A 48 -2.02 -9.16 -11.47
N CYS A 49 -1.24 -8.26 -10.88
CA CYS A 49 -1.69 -6.89 -10.63
C CYS A 49 -2.01 -6.13 -11.92
N GLY A 50 -1.16 -6.27 -12.95
CA GLY A 50 -1.37 -5.65 -14.25
C GLY A 50 -2.63 -6.16 -14.96
N ASN A 51 -2.92 -7.46 -14.87
CA ASN A 51 -4.15 -8.04 -15.40
C ASN A 51 -5.37 -7.57 -14.61
N ALA A 52 -5.30 -7.55 -13.28
CA ALA A 52 -6.39 -7.04 -12.43
C ALA A 52 -6.71 -5.57 -12.72
N VAL A 53 -5.70 -4.73 -12.91
CA VAL A 53 -5.88 -3.30 -13.29
C VAL A 53 -6.61 -3.18 -14.62
N LYS A 54 -6.30 -4.03 -15.60
CA LYS A 54 -6.97 -4.02 -16.90
C LYS A 54 -8.41 -4.53 -16.81
N LEU A 55 -8.64 -5.61 -16.05
CA LEU A 55 -9.95 -6.27 -15.93
C LEU A 55 -10.94 -5.43 -15.13
N SER A 56 -10.49 -4.75 -14.09
CA SER A 56 -11.37 -3.97 -13.21
C SER A 56 -11.95 -2.73 -13.88
N HIS A 57 -11.25 -2.16 -14.85
CA HIS A 57 -11.55 -0.82 -15.40
C HIS A 57 -11.75 0.26 -14.34
N ASP A 58 -11.28 0.01 -13.10
CA ASP A 58 -11.44 0.90 -11.95
C ASP A 58 -10.14 1.64 -11.65
N PRO A 59 -10.07 2.95 -11.90
CA PRO A 59 -8.88 3.75 -11.59
C PRO A 59 -8.56 3.84 -10.09
N ALA A 60 -9.50 3.47 -9.21
CA ALA A 60 -9.32 3.44 -7.76
C ALA A 60 -8.95 2.04 -7.22
N LEU A 61 -8.69 1.05 -8.09
CA LEU A 61 -8.38 -0.32 -7.66
C LEU A 61 -7.22 -0.36 -6.67
N GLY A 62 -6.16 0.42 -6.89
CA GLY A 62 -5.01 0.50 -5.98
C GLY A 62 -5.42 1.00 -4.59
N LEU A 63 -6.24 2.05 -4.50
CA LEU A 63 -6.74 2.57 -3.22
C LEU A 63 -7.56 1.52 -2.47
N LYS A 64 -8.42 0.80 -3.18
CA LYS A 64 -9.24 -0.27 -2.60
C LYS A 64 -8.37 -1.44 -2.13
N ALA A 65 -7.35 -1.80 -2.90
CA ALA A 65 -6.40 -2.86 -2.53
C ALA A 65 -5.62 -2.51 -1.26
N GLY A 66 -5.13 -1.28 -1.15
CA GLY A 66 -4.46 -0.80 0.06
C GLY A 66 -5.37 -0.81 1.29
N GLY A 67 -6.64 -0.41 1.13
CA GLY A 67 -7.64 -0.44 2.21
C GLY A 67 -8.00 -1.86 2.70
N LYS A 68 -7.71 -2.89 1.90
CA LYS A 68 -7.86 -4.31 2.29
C LYS A 68 -6.58 -4.93 2.88
N LEU A 69 -5.47 -4.21 2.83
CA LEU A 69 -4.19 -4.67 3.37
C LEU A 69 -4.14 -4.46 4.87
N ASP A 70 -4.48 -5.48 5.61
CA ASP A 70 -4.39 -5.52 7.07
C ASP A 70 -2.96 -5.89 7.50
N MET A 71 -2.50 -5.34 8.62
CA MET A 71 -1.17 -5.61 9.20
C MET A 71 -0.96 -7.09 9.48
N MET A 72 -1.99 -7.84 9.89
CA MET A 72 -1.89 -9.27 10.18
C MET A 72 -1.55 -10.08 8.93
N SER A 73 -2.00 -9.67 7.76
CA SER A 73 -1.67 -10.32 6.48
C SER A 73 -0.20 -10.21 6.10
N LEU A 74 0.53 -9.25 6.66
CA LEU A 74 1.99 -9.10 6.50
C LEU A 74 2.79 -10.05 7.42
N GLY A 75 2.14 -10.86 8.25
CA GLY A 75 2.78 -11.84 9.13
C GLY A 75 3.73 -11.18 10.12
N ILE A 76 4.97 -11.69 10.20
CA ILE A 76 5.97 -11.19 11.15
C ILE A 76 6.31 -9.70 10.96
N LEU A 77 6.29 -9.20 9.73
CA LEU A 77 6.50 -7.79 9.46
C LEU A 77 5.35 -6.95 10.02
N GLY A 78 4.10 -7.37 9.83
CA GLY A 78 2.94 -6.70 10.41
C GLY A 78 3.01 -6.65 11.93
N TYR A 79 3.40 -7.75 12.58
CA TYR A 79 3.62 -7.78 14.03
C TYR A 79 4.72 -6.80 14.47
N ALA A 80 5.83 -6.73 13.72
CA ALA A 80 6.90 -5.76 14.00
C ALA A 80 6.40 -4.30 13.90
N LEU A 81 5.61 -3.98 12.86
CA LEU A 81 5.04 -2.66 12.64
C LEU A 81 4.08 -2.26 13.77
N MET A 82 3.19 -3.18 14.17
CA MET A 82 2.24 -2.97 15.28
C MET A 82 2.92 -2.80 16.64
N SER A 83 4.07 -3.44 16.85
CA SER A 83 4.80 -3.41 18.13
C SER A 83 5.58 -2.12 18.35
N CYS A 84 5.73 -1.25 17.34
CA CYS A 84 6.47 0.00 17.44
C CYS A 84 5.83 0.97 18.45
N ALA A 85 6.67 1.81 19.05
CA ALA A 85 6.21 2.78 20.06
C ALA A 85 5.39 3.92 19.41
N SER A 86 5.73 4.31 18.18
CA SER A 86 5.10 5.44 17.50
C SER A 86 4.84 5.15 16.02
N VAL A 87 3.97 5.95 15.41
CA VAL A 87 3.74 5.97 13.96
C VAL A 87 5.06 6.16 13.20
N GLY A 88 5.90 7.09 13.63
CA GLY A 88 7.18 7.36 12.98
C GLY A 88 8.13 6.16 13.04
N ASP A 89 8.15 5.41 14.13
CA ASP A 89 8.97 4.19 14.25
C ASP A 89 8.44 3.10 13.33
N SER A 90 7.12 2.90 13.29
CA SER A 90 6.48 1.94 12.39
C SER A 90 6.79 2.25 10.91
N LEU A 91 6.69 3.51 10.49
CA LEU A 91 7.06 3.91 9.13
C LEU A 91 8.54 3.65 8.82
N ARG A 92 9.46 3.88 9.78
CA ARG A 92 10.89 3.55 9.58
C ARG A 92 11.12 2.06 9.41
N VAL A 93 10.42 1.23 10.20
CA VAL A 93 10.47 -0.24 10.03
C VAL A 93 9.91 -0.63 8.67
N LEU A 94 8.73 -0.10 8.27
CA LEU A 94 8.16 -0.35 6.95
C LEU A 94 9.16 -0.03 5.84
N MET A 95 9.80 1.14 5.89
CA MET A 95 10.76 1.57 4.87
C MET A 95 11.99 0.66 4.78
N ARG A 96 12.42 0.06 5.87
CA ARG A 96 13.52 -0.92 5.87
C ARG A 96 13.17 -2.17 5.05
N TYR A 97 11.90 -2.58 5.08
CA TYR A 97 11.42 -3.78 4.43
C TYR A 97 10.60 -3.54 3.16
N ILE A 98 10.44 -2.28 2.74
CA ILE A 98 9.56 -1.92 1.61
C ILE A 98 9.93 -2.64 0.31
N LYS A 99 11.22 -2.88 0.07
CA LYS A 99 11.69 -3.62 -1.11
C LYS A 99 11.26 -5.09 -1.15
N MET A 100 10.91 -5.66 0.00
CA MET A 100 10.36 -7.01 0.08
C MET A 100 8.87 -7.03 -0.26
N LEU A 101 8.15 -5.93 0.01
CA LEU A 101 6.72 -5.79 -0.29
C LEU A 101 6.49 -5.31 -1.72
N LEU A 102 7.28 -4.35 -2.16
CA LEU A 102 7.16 -3.67 -3.46
C LEU A 102 8.53 -3.62 -4.15
N PRO A 103 9.05 -4.76 -4.66
CA PRO A 103 10.38 -4.81 -5.27
C PRO A 103 10.51 -3.91 -6.50
N SER A 104 9.44 -3.73 -7.28
CA SER A 104 9.38 -2.91 -8.48
C SER A 104 9.21 -1.42 -8.19
N ALA A 105 8.88 -1.03 -6.96
CA ALA A 105 8.75 0.37 -6.58
C ALA A 105 10.02 0.93 -5.92
N GLN A 106 10.29 2.20 -6.15
CA GLN A 106 11.30 2.99 -5.45
C GLN A 106 10.57 3.91 -4.48
N VAL A 107 10.67 3.63 -3.19
CA VAL A 107 10.03 4.42 -2.14
C VAL A 107 11.09 4.94 -1.19
N ASN A 108 11.06 6.24 -0.91
CA ASN A 108 12.01 6.91 -0.04
C ASN A 108 11.26 7.69 1.04
N LEU A 109 11.77 7.66 2.25
CA LEU A 109 11.32 8.50 3.35
C LEU A 109 12.28 9.69 3.48
N LEU A 110 11.79 10.88 3.21
CA LEU A 110 12.56 12.13 3.24
C LEU A 110 12.24 12.90 4.52
N PRO A 111 13.13 12.90 5.52
CA PRO A 111 12.93 13.65 6.75
C PRO A 111 13.20 15.14 6.51
N SER A 112 12.37 15.98 7.09
CA SER A 112 12.63 17.42 7.22
C SER A 112 12.48 17.85 8.69
N LYS A 113 12.70 19.15 8.99
CA LYS A 113 12.58 19.67 10.35
C LYS A 113 11.17 19.48 10.93
N GLU A 114 10.14 19.64 10.12
CA GLU A 114 8.73 19.69 10.56
C GLU A 114 7.84 18.56 10.05
N LYS A 115 8.31 17.78 9.07
CA LYS A 115 7.50 16.77 8.41
C LYS A 115 8.35 15.61 7.89
N PHE A 116 7.68 14.52 7.53
CA PHE A 116 8.23 13.39 6.77
C PHE A 116 7.45 13.22 5.48
N GLU A 117 8.16 13.02 4.39
CA GLU A 117 7.56 12.76 3.09
C GLU A 117 7.93 11.36 2.62
N LEU A 118 6.93 10.54 2.33
CA LEU A 118 7.08 9.32 1.54
C LEU A 118 6.96 9.70 0.07
N VAL A 119 8.04 9.53 -0.68
CA VAL A 119 8.06 9.75 -2.13
C VAL A 119 8.19 8.41 -2.83
N GLY A 120 7.25 8.12 -3.72
CA GLY A 120 7.19 6.87 -4.47
C GLY A 120 7.33 7.07 -5.97
N LYS A 121 7.84 6.06 -6.68
CA LYS A 121 7.79 5.89 -8.13
C LYS A 121 8.07 4.44 -8.50
N ALA A 122 7.61 4.01 -9.67
CA ALA A 122 7.95 2.70 -10.24
C ALA A 122 8.22 2.85 -11.75
N PRO A 123 9.32 3.51 -12.13
CA PRO A 123 9.58 3.97 -13.50
C PRO A 123 9.75 2.82 -14.53
N GLU A 124 10.03 1.61 -14.06
CA GLU A 124 10.16 0.41 -14.90
C GLU A 124 8.79 -0.22 -15.24
N LEU A 125 7.71 0.22 -14.57
CA LEU A 125 6.37 -0.33 -14.75
C LEU A 125 5.53 0.53 -15.69
N PRO A 126 4.55 -0.08 -16.40
CA PRO A 126 3.52 0.67 -17.10
C PRO A 126 2.80 1.64 -16.15
N LEU A 127 2.45 2.83 -16.63
CA LEU A 127 1.90 3.93 -15.83
C LEU A 127 0.69 3.51 -14.95
N LEU A 128 -0.22 2.70 -15.47
CA LEU A 128 -1.38 2.22 -14.72
C LEU A 128 -0.99 1.29 -13.57
N LEU A 129 0.04 0.48 -13.76
CA LEU A 129 0.54 -0.43 -12.72
C LEU A 129 1.38 0.33 -11.68
N GLU A 130 2.18 1.32 -12.10
CA GLU A 130 2.84 2.25 -11.18
C GLU A 130 1.82 2.93 -10.27
N ARG A 131 0.77 3.51 -10.86
CA ARG A 131 -0.31 4.14 -10.11
C ARG A 131 -0.95 3.17 -9.11
N PHE A 132 -1.30 1.96 -9.56
CA PHE A 132 -1.87 0.92 -8.69
C PHE A 132 -1.00 0.67 -7.46
N TYR A 133 0.30 0.46 -7.64
CA TYR A 133 1.20 0.17 -6.52
C TYR A 133 1.37 1.34 -5.55
N ILE A 134 1.50 2.56 -6.06
CA ILE A 134 1.67 3.73 -5.19
C ILE A 134 0.36 4.06 -4.46
N ASP A 135 -0.77 3.99 -5.16
CA ASP A 135 -2.09 4.18 -4.55
C ASP A 135 -2.36 3.11 -3.46
N ALA A 136 -2.01 1.83 -3.72
CA ALA A 136 -2.16 0.75 -2.74
C ALA A 136 -1.24 0.95 -1.53
N LEU A 137 0.00 1.38 -1.73
CA LEU A 137 0.93 1.68 -0.64
C LEU A 137 0.41 2.81 0.23
N PHE A 138 0.05 3.95 -0.37
CA PHE A 138 -0.37 5.14 0.37
C PHE A 138 -1.71 4.90 1.09
N SER A 139 -2.65 4.25 0.43
CA SER A 139 -3.93 3.88 1.03
C SER A 139 -3.75 2.87 2.16
N GLY A 140 -2.89 1.85 1.98
CA GLY A 140 -2.59 0.87 3.02
C GLY A 140 -1.94 1.52 4.25
N ILE A 141 -1.02 2.47 4.06
CA ILE A 141 -0.43 3.23 5.17
C ILE A 141 -1.51 4.03 5.89
N ALA A 142 -2.34 4.80 5.18
CA ALA A 142 -3.40 5.60 5.80
C ALA A 142 -4.41 4.71 6.55
N HIS A 143 -4.90 3.63 5.93
CA HIS A 143 -5.83 2.67 6.55
C HIS A 143 -5.28 2.12 7.87
N ASN A 144 -4.03 1.65 7.86
CA ASN A 144 -3.42 1.07 9.05
C ASN A 144 -3.09 2.13 10.13
N LEU A 145 -2.81 3.38 9.77
CA LEU A 145 -2.68 4.46 10.75
C LEU A 145 -3.97 4.67 11.55
N TYR A 146 -5.13 4.66 10.87
CA TYR A 146 -6.42 4.76 11.57
C TYR A 146 -6.62 3.58 12.53
N ALA A 147 -6.34 2.36 12.08
CA ALA A 147 -6.51 1.15 12.88
C ALA A 147 -5.56 1.09 14.11
N LEU A 148 -4.33 1.60 13.98
CA LEU A 148 -3.31 1.48 15.01
C LEU A 148 -3.31 2.61 16.05
N THR A 149 -3.97 3.72 15.78
CA THR A 149 -3.92 4.92 16.65
C THR A 149 -5.27 5.29 17.26
N ASP A 150 -6.34 4.61 16.92
CA ASP A 150 -7.72 4.90 17.32
C ASP A 150 -8.16 6.36 17.00
N LYS A 151 -7.53 6.97 15.98
CA LYS A 151 -7.85 8.31 15.52
C LYS A 151 -8.81 8.28 14.33
N THR A 152 -9.61 9.31 14.21
CA THR A 152 -10.59 9.48 13.13
C THR A 152 -10.13 10.45 12.04
N SER A 153 -9.02 11.16 12.28
CA SER A 153 -8.44 12.09 11.29
C SER A 153 -6.96 12.31 11.52
N PHE A 154 -6.24 12.53 10.43
CA PHE A 154 -4.82 12.87 10.42
C PHE A 154 -4.57 14.05 9.49
N ASN A 155 -3.54 14.83 9.80
CA ASN A 155 -3.05 15.88 8.92
C ASN A 155 -2.10 15.27 7.87
N ILE A 156 -2.70 14.67 6.84
CA ILE A 156 -1.98 14.05 5.71
C ILE A 156 -2.09 14.98 4.51
N GLN A 157 -0.96 15.21 3.82
CA GLN A 157 -0.93 15.87 2.52
C GLN A 157 -0.57 14.87 1.45
N LEU A 158 -1.34 14.81 0.39
CA LEU A 158 -1.17 13.88 -0.73
C LEU A 158 -0.89 14.64 -2.02
N GLU A 159 0.17 14.25 -2.72
CA GLU A 159 0.51 14.74 -4.05
C GLU A 159 0.48 13.58 -5.05
N LEU A 160 -0.24 13.76 -6.15
CA LEU A 160 -0.43 12.73 -7.17
C LEU A 160 -0.19 13.33 -8.57
N PRO A 161 0.61 12.68 -9.43
CA PRO A 161 0.99 13.24 -10.73
C PRO A 161 -0.09 13.11 -11.80
N TYR A 162 -1.10 12.27 -11.59
CA TYR A 162 -2.20 12.10 -12.52
C TYR A 162 -3.30 13.16 -12.33
N GLU A 163 -4.15 13.30 -13.33
CA GLU A 163 -5.28 14.21 -13.31
C GLU A 163 -6.31 13.83 -12.25
N LYS A 164 -7.07 14.82 -11.81
CA LYS A 164 -8.13 14.68 -10.83
C LYS A 164 -9.18 13.65 -11.32
N PRO A 165 -9.35 12.52 -10.62
CA PRO A 165 -10.30 11.49 -11.03
C PRO A 165 -11.75 11.89 -10.73
N HIS A 166 -12.70 11.26 -11.41
CA HIS A 166 -14.12 11.45 -11.11
C HIS A 166 -14.52 10.91 -9.73
N GLN A 167 -13.85 9.87 -9.25
CA GLN A 167 -14.14 9.21 -7.97
C GLN A 167 -13.43 9.88 -6.78
N LEU A 168 -13.58 11.17 -6.59
CA LEU A 168 -12.90 11.93 -5.53
C LEU A 168 -13.26 11.50 -4.12
N ALA A 169 -14.49 11.05 -3.89
CA ALA A 169 -14.97 10.70 -2.57
C ALA A 169 -14.09 9.67 -1.86
N ILE A 170 -13.54 8.68 -2.60
CA ILE A 170 -12.66 7.68 -2.02
C ILE A 170 -11.33 8.29 -1.54
N TYR A 171 -10.77 9.25 -2.29
CA TYR A 171 -9.53 9.93 -1.88
C TYR A 171 -9.74 10.77 -0.63
N HIS A 172 -10.81 11.56 -0.57
CA HIS A 172 -11.15 12.37 0.60
C HIS A 172 -11.45 11.50 1.83
N HIS A 173 -12.10 10.36 1.64
CA HIS A 173 -12.37 9.41 2.71
C HIS A 173 -11.07 8.86 3.33
N ILE A 174 -10.07 8.54 2.50
CA ILE A 174 -8.81 7.92 2.94
C ILE A 174 -7.82 8.96 3.47
N PHE A 175 -7.65 10.09 2.76
CA PHE A 175 -6.55 11.02 3.00
C PHE A 175 -6.99 12.40 3.53
N GLY A 176 -8.29 12.67 3.61
CA GLY A 176 -8.83 13.99 3.96
C GLY A 176 -8.79 14.97 2.80
N GLU A 177 -8.76 16.28 3.12
CA GLU A 177 -8.99 17.34 2.13
C GLU A 177 -7.71 17.85 1.44
N GLN A 178 -6.52 17.54 1.98
CA GLN A 178 -5.26 18.12 1.50
C GLN A 178 -4.65 17.28 0.37
N ILE A 179 -5.32 17.26 -0.79
CA ILE A 179 -4.93 16.46 -1.94
C ILE A 179 -4.64 17.37 -3.13
N ARG A 180 -3.45 17.19 -3.73
CA ARG A 180 -3.02 17.89 -4.95
C ARG A 180 -2.84 16.90 -6.09
N PHE A 181 -3.70 16.97 -7.08
CA PHE A 181 -3.58 16.28 -8.37
C PHE A 181 -2.76 17.09 -9.37
N GLY A 182 -2.24 16.44 -10.41
CA GLY A 182 -1.37 17.09 -11.40
C GLY A 182 -0.02 17.55 -10.82
N ALA A 183 0.42 16.93 -9.74
CA ALA A 183 1.73 17.20 -9.14
C ALA A 183 2.86 16.60 -10.00
N SER A 184 4.11 16.97 -9.71
CA SER A 184 5.28 16.41 -10.41
C SER A 184 5.72 15.04 -9.88
N ARG A 185 5.10 14.56 -8.79
CA ARG A 185 5.52 13.34 -8.07
C ARG A 185 4.38 12.71 -7.28
N TYR A 186 4.56 11.46 -6.88
CA TYR A 186 3.78 10.83 -5.82
C TYR A 186 4.42 11.16 -4.48
N ALA A 187 3.69 11.80 -3.57
CA ALA A 187 4.18 12.06 -2.21
C ALA A 187 3.04 11.98 -1.18
N LEU A 188 3.33 11.35 -0.07
CA LEU A 188 2.47 11.29 1.11
C LEU A 188 3.23 11.93 2.28
N THR A 189 2.71 13.03 2.80
CA THR A 189 3.39 13.84 3.82
C THR A 189 2.66 13.76 5.15
N PHE A 190 3.41 13.55 6.22
CA PHE A 190 2.93 13.54 7.60
C PHE A 190 3.59 14.66 8.38
N ASP A 191 2.85 15.31 9.26
CA ASP A 191 3.40 16.26 10.23
C ASP A 191 4.03 15.54 11.44
N LYS A 192 4.85 16.25 12.21
CA LYS A 192 5.48 15.71 13.41
C LYS A 192 4.51 15.21 14.48
N PRO A 193 3.39 15.92 14.78
CA PRO A 193 2.41 15.40 15.71
C PRO A 193 1.87 14.02 15.33
N THR A 194 1.55 13.79 14.05
CA THR A 194 1.11 12.48 13.55
C THR A 194 2.18 11.41 13.78
N LEU A 195 3.44 11.71 13.47
CA LEU A 195 4.54 10.76 13.65
C LEU A 195 4.85 10.43 15.12
N ALA A 196 4.59 11.38 16.03
CA ALA A 196 4.79 11.18 17.46
C ALA A 196 3.65 10.43 18.16
N MET A 197 2.54 10.16 17.45
CA MET A 197 1.42 9.42 18.03
C MET A 197 1.85 8.01 18.42
N SER A 198 1.49 7.60 19.64
CA SER A 198 1.71 6.24 20.14
C SER A 198 0.77 5.28 19.44
N LEU A 199 1.25 4.07 19.19
CA LEU A 199 0.40 2.99 18.69
C LEU A 199 -0.31 2.30 19.85
N SER A 200 -1.59 1.98 19.70
CA SER A 200 -2.40 1.28 20.72
C SER A 200 -1.86 -0.12 21.03
N SER A 201 -1.20 -0.74 20.04
CA SER A 201 -0.60 -2.07 20.11
C SER A 201 0.89 -2.07 20.49
N ALA A 202 1.48 -0.93 20.90
CA ALA A 202 2.90 -0.81 21.22
C ALA A 202 3.37 -1.85 22.25
N ASN A 203 4.44 -2.58 21.92
CA ASN A 203 5.03 -3.60 22.77
C ASN A 203 6.57 -3.46 22.82
N PRO A 204 7.13 -2.82 23.87
CA PRO A 204 8.57 -2.58 23.96
C PRO A 204 9.41 -3.86 23.94
N ALA A 205 8.92 -4.96 24.53
CA ALA A 205 9.64 -6.24 24.55
C ALA A 205 9.70 -6.87 23.16
N ALA A 206 8.62 -6.79 22.39
CA ALA A 206 8.61 -7.25 21.00
C ALA A 206 9.46 -6.34 20.10
N GLN A 207 9.43 -5.02 20.32
CA GLN A 207 10.24 -4.08 19.56
C GLN A 207 11.74 -4.34 19.71
N GLU A 208 12.21 -4.76 20.89
CA GLU A 208 13.61 -5.11 21.14
C GLU A 208 14.09 -6.25 20.23
N ILE A 209 13.23 -7.24 19.97
CA ILE A 209 13.53 -8.39 19.10
C ILE A 209 13.76 -7.94 17.64
N PHE A 210 13.09 -6.87 17.20
CA PHE A 210 13.18 -6.34 15.83
C PHE A 210 14.18 -5.18 15.68
N ARG A 211 14.88 -4.80 16.76
CA ARG A 211 16.01 -3.87 16.70
C ARG A 211 17.22 -4.62 16.12
N LEU A 212 17.36 -4.57 14.80
CA LEU A 212 18.55 -4.95 14.06
C LEU A 212 19.25 -3.72 13.52
#